data_7be64e0b390858443a0569600ccaaa56
#
_entry.id   7be64e0b390858443a0569600ccaaa56
#
_cell.length_a   1.000
_cell.length_b   1.000
_cell.length_c   1.000
_cell.angle_alpha   90.00
_cell.angle_beta   90.00
_cell.angle_gamma   90.00
#
_symmetry.space_group_name_H-M   'P 1'
#
loop_
_entity.id
_entity.type
_entity.pdbx_description
1 polymer ?
#
loop_
_entity_poly.entity_id
_entity_poly.type
_entity_poly.pdbx_seq_one_letter_code
_entity_poly.pdbx_strand_id
1 'polypeptide(L)'
;EMLLRLPRRMSDSRKEIRRLRSEEWFNNPAHPDNTVIYIERFLNYGITPEELRAGKPIIGIAQVGSDITPCNRGHIETAERVKAGIRDAGGIPFVFPVHPIQESCRRPAAALDRNLAYLGLVEVLHGYPFDGVVLTTGCDKTTPACLMAAATMNLPAIVQSGGPML
;
A
#
# COMPACT_ATOMS: atom_id res chain seq x y z
N GLU A 1 46.11 0.05 35.98
CA GLU A 1 44.69 -0.15 36.24
C GLU A 1 43.88 0.34 35.05
N MET A 2 43.52 -0.61 34.18
CA MET A 2 42.76 -0.36 32.96
C MET A 2 41.28 -0.55 33.29
N LEU A 3 40.59 0.53 33.63
CA LEU A 3 39.15 0.56 33.89
C LEU A 3 38.37 0.37 32.57
N LEU A 4 37.86 -0.84 32.35
CA LEU A 4 36.89 -1.18 31.34
C LEU A 4 35.63 -0.33 31.53
N ARG A 5 35.41 0.70 30.68
CA ARG A 5 34.15 1.42 30.61
C ARG A 5 33.12 0.52 29.92
N LEU A 6 32.19 0.01 30.68
CA LEU A 6 30.97 -0.65 30.15
C LEU A 6 30.22 0.34 29.24
N PRO A 7 29.68 -0.15 28.12
CA PRO A 7 28.86 0.72 27.24
C PRO A 7 27.64 1.21 28.01
N ARG A 8 27.36 2.50 27.89
CA ARG A 8 26.17 3.14 28.45
C ARG A 8 24.93 2.37 27.97
N ARG A 9 24.04 2.07 28.93
CA ARG A 9 22.68 1.56 28.63
C ARG A 9 22.09 2.36 27.47
N MET A 10 21.64 1.62 26.45
CA MET A 10 20.83 2.19 25.39
C MET A 10 19.66 2.92 26.05
N SER A 11 19.59 4.21 25.82
CA SER A 11 18.49 5.06 26.27
C SER A 11 17.17 4.45 25.78
N ASP A 12 16.23 4.37 26.69
CA ASP A 12 14.83 4.06 26.46
C ASP A 12 14.34 4.90 25.26
N SER A 13 14.38 4.33 24.05
CA SER A 13 13.75 4.93 22.88
C SER A 13 12.25 4.78 23.10
N ARG A 14 11.64 5.74 23.81
CA ARG A 14 10.21 5.95 23.74
C ARG A 14 9.85 5.80 22.27
N LYS A 15 9.04 4.81 21.95
CA LYS A 15 8.48 4.67 20.59
C LYS A 15 7.84 6.03 20.25
N GLU A 16 8.53 6.84 19.47
CA GLU A 16 7.91 7.98 18.84
C GLU A 16 6.70 7.44 18.11
N ILE A 17 5.51 7.78 18.58
CA ILE A 17 4.27 7.39 17.89
C ILE A 17 4.36 8.08 16.54
N ARG A 18 4.76 7.31 15.54
CA ARG A 18 4.90 7.83 14.17
C ARG A 18 3.53 8.24 13.71
N ARG A 19 3.34 9.52 13.46
CA ARG A 19 2.10 10.07 12.91
C ARG A 19 1.74 9.32 11.63
N LEU A 20 0.48 8.93 11.49
CA LEU A 20 -0.03 8.29 10.28
C LEU A 20 0.02 9.28 9.11
N ARG A 21 0.39 8.84 7.92
CA ARG A 21 0.38 9.67 6.71
C ARG A 21 -1.04 10.10 6.36
N SER A 22 -2.02 9.22 6.57
CA SER A 22 -3.44 9.48 6.33
C SER A 22 -4.01 10.62 7.16
N GLU A 23 -3.39 10.98 8.28
CA GLU A 23 -3.79 12.15 9.08
C GLU A 23 -3.61 13.47 8.30
N GLU A 24 -2.74 13.50 7.31
CA GLU A 24 -2.57 14.66 6.44
C GLU A 24 -3.87 15.01 5.70
N TRP A 25 -4.66 14.01 5.35
CA TRP A 25 -5.94 14.22 4.67
C TRP A 25 -7.11 14.33 5.64
N PHE A 26 -7.17 13.45 6.64
CA PHE A 26 -8.38 13.25 7.43
C PHE A 26 -8.34 13.85 8.82
N ASN A 27 -7.18 14.36 9.25
CA ASN A 27 -7.02 15.00 10.55
C ASN A 27 -5.89 16.04 10.56
N ASN A 28 -5.90 16.96 9.58
CA ASN A 28 -4.86 17.98 9.45
C ASN A 28 -5.32 19.33 10.05
N PRO A 29 -4.81 19.69 11.23
CA PRO A 29 -5.22 20.95 11.87
C PRO A 29 -4.69 22.20 11.13
N ALA A 30 -3.66 22.06 10.30
CA ALA A 30 -3.11 23.17 9.51
C ALA A 30 -3.98 23.49 8.27
N HIS A 31 -4.76 22.53 7.79
CA HIS A 31 -5.60 22.65 6.60
C HIS A 31 -7.00 22.04 6.81
N PRO A 32 -7.82 22.60 7.73
CA PRO A 32 -9.12 22.03 8.09
C PRO A 32 -10.10 21.99 6.92
N ASP A 33 -10.06 22.99 6.03
CA ASP A 33 -10.94 23.06 4.86
C ASP A 33 -10.66 21.92 3.89
N ASN A 34 -9.39 21.61 3.63
CA ASN A 34 -9.01 20.46 2.81
C ASN A 34 -9.45 19.14 3.43
N THR A 35 -9.33 19.02 4.75
CA THR A 35 -9.77 17.84 5.51
C THR A 35 -11.28 17.59 5.31
N VAL A 36 -12.11 18.62 5.36
CA VAL A 36 -13.55 18.50 5.12
C VAL A 36 -13.83 18.00 3.70
N ILE A 37 -13.16 18.57 2.69
CA ILE A 37 -13.31 18.17 1.30
C ILE A 37 -12.92 16.70 1.09
N TYR A 38 -11.79 16.26 1.67
CA TYR A 38 -11.34 14.88 1.55
C TYR A 38 -12.31 13.91 2.23
N ILE A 39 -12.79 14.22 3.42
CA ILE A 39 -13.77 13.38 4.11
C ILE A 39 -15.04 13.25 3.28
N GLU A 40 -15.59 14.35 2.76
CA GLU A 40 -16.79 14.35 1.94
C GLU A 40 -16.68 13.42 0.74
N ARG A 41 -15.53 13.39 0.07
CA ARG A 41 -15.29 12.55 -1.11
C ARG A 41 -15.36 11.05 -0.81
N PHE A 42 -15.03 10.64 0.41
CA PHE A 42 -15.02 9.24 0.80
C PHE A 42 -16.34 8.74 1.41
N LEU A 43 -17.30 9.62 1.68
CA LEU A 43 -18.63 9.22 2.17
C LEU A 43 -19.37 8.29 1.22
N ASN A 44 -19.16 8.46 -0.10
CA ASN A 44 -19.76 7.62 -1.12
C ASN A 44 -19.32 6.13 -1.06
N TYR A 45 -18.26 5.83 -0.32
CA TYR A 45 -17.76 4.47 -0.12
C TYR A 45 -18.28 3.81 1.16
N GLY A 46 -19.24 4.44 1.85
CA GLY A 46 -19.81 3.93 3.10
C GLY A 46 -18.84 4.03 4.30
N ILE A 47 -17.83 4.89 4.21
CA ILE A 47 -16.91 5.18 5.30
C ILE A 47 -17.40 6.46 5.99
N THR A 48 -17.56 6.42 7.32
CA THR A 48 -18.06 7.58 8.05
C THR A 48 -16.97 8.60 8.38
N PRO A 49 -17.32 9.89 8.58
CA PRO A 49 -16.36 10.90 9.01
C PRO A 49 -15.65 10.52 10.32
N GLU A 50 -16.38 9.91 11.23
CA GLU A 50 -15.86 9.45 12.53
C GLU A 50 -14.82 8.36 12.32
N GLU A 51 -15.05 7.42 11.40
CA GLU A 51 -14.11 6.37 11.08
C GLU A 51 -12.82 6.92 10.46
N LEU A 52 -12.91 7.87 9.53
CA LEU A 52 -11.75 8.50 8.90
C LEU A 52 -10.91 9.32 9.91
N ARG A 53 -11.57 9.93 10.91
CA ARG A 53 -10.91 10.72 11.97
C ARG A 53 -10.44 9.88 13.15
N ALA A 54 -10.78 8.61 13.22
CA ALA A 54 -10.47 7.76 14.37
C ALA A 54 -8.98 7.37 14.50
N GLY A 55 -8.10 7.88 13.63
CA GLY A 55 -6.67 7.53 13.65
C GLY A 55 -6.38 6.07 13.26
N LYS A 56 -7.28 5.45 12.51
CA LYS A 56 -7.07 4.12 11.95
C LYS A 56 -6.14 4.20 10.75
N PRO A 57 -5.18 3.27 10.61
CA PRO A 57 -4.30 3.26 9.45
C PRO A 57 -5.08 2.95 8.16
N ILE A 58 -4.77 3.70 7.12
CA ILE A 58 -5.28 3.47 5.77
C ILE A 58 -4.28 2.62 5.01
N ILE A 59 -4.74 1.43 4.62
CA ILE A 59 -3.91 0.44 3.92
C ILE A 59 -4.35 0.34 2.47
N GLY A 60 -3.44 0.70 1.58
CA GLY A 60 -3.63 0.51 0.14
C GLY A 60 -3.54 -0.97 -0.23
N ILE A 61 -4.36 -1.41 -1.17
CA ILE A 61 -4.25 -2.75 -1.78
C ILE A 61 -3.96 -2.52 -3.26
N ALA A 62 -2.71 -2.67 -3.63
CA ALA A 62 -2.26 -2.57 -5.02
C ALA A 62 -2.63 -3.88 -5.75
N GLN A 63 -3.74 -3.87 -6.46
CA GLN A 63 -4.36 -5.05 -7.03
C GLN A 63 -3.95 -5.19 -8.51
N VAL A 64 -3.29 -6.30 -8.85
CA VAL A 64 -2.78 -6.59 -10.20
C VAL A 64 -3.72 -7.45 -11.06
N GLY A 65 -4.81 -7.96 -10.50
CA GLY A 65 -5.76 -8.82 -11.21
C GLY A 65 -6.51 -8.06 -12.31
N SER A 66 -6.70 -8.74 -13.43
CA SER A 66 -7.42 -8.22 -14.59
C SER A 66 -7.84 -9.39 -15.50
N ASP A 67 -8.91 -9.22 -16.24
CA ASP A 67 -9.35 -10.22 -17.22
C ASP A 67 -8.35 -10.43 -18.36
N ILE A 68 -7.54 -9.42 -18.66
CA ILE A 68 -6.49 -9.49 -19.68
C ILE A 68 -5.16 -10.03 -19.15
N THR A 69 -5.06 -10.33 -17.87
CA THR A 69 -3.85 -10.89 -17.23
C THR A 69 -4.17 -12.20 -16.53
N PRO A 70 -4.31 -13.33 -17.25
CA PRO A 70 -4.72 -14.61 -16.67
C PRO A 70 -3.90 -15.05 -15.45
N CYS A 71 -2.58 -14.80 -15.46
CA CYS A 71 -1.69 -15.11 -14.33
C CYS A 71 -2.06 -14.40 -13.04
N ASN A 72 -2.74 -13.25 -13.14
CA ASN A 72 -3.06 -12.40 -12.01
C ASN A 72 -4.56 -12.37 -11.68
N ARG A 73 -5.40 -13.07 -12.46
CA ARG A 73 -6.85 -12.97 -12.34
C ARG A 73 -7.36 -13.28 -10.92
N GLY A 74 -6.82 -14.30 -10.27
CA GLY A 74 -7.20 -14.68 -8.90
C GLY A 74 -7.00 -13.60 -7.85
N HIS A 75 -6.23 -12.56 -8.16
CA HIS A 75 -6.02 -11.45 -7.23
C HIS A 75 -7.23 -10.53 -7.08
N ILE A 76 -8.21 -10.60 -7.99
CA ILE A 76 -9.48 -9.87 -7.82
C ILE A 76 -10.21 -10.38 -6.56
N GLU A 77 -10.33 -11.72 -6.43
CA GLU A 77 -10.93 -12.34 -5.26
C GLU A 77 -10.04 -12.21 -4.02
N THR A 78 -8.73 -12.36 -4.20
CA THR A 78 -7.75 -12.19 -3.10
C THR A 78 -7.84 -10.80 -2.49
N ALA A 79 -8.02 -9.75 -3.29
CA ALA A 79 -8.15 -8.38 -2.80
C ALA A 79 -9.34 -8.22 -1.85
N GLU A 80 -10.48 -8.89 -2.10
CA GLU A 80 -11.64 -8.84 -1.20
C GLU A 80 -11.35 -9.51 0.14
N ARG A 81 -10.61 -10.62 0.15
CA ARG A 81 -10.16 -11.27 1.40
C ARG A 81 -9.17 -10.41 2.17
N VAL A 82 -8.26 -9.74 1.46
CA VAL A 82 -7.30 -8.80 2.07
C VAL A 82 -8.03 -7.62 2.69
N LYS A 83 -9.07 -7.07 2.02
CA LYS A 83 -9.94 -6.02 2.60
C LYS A 83 -10.54 -6.45 3.91
N ALA A 84 -11.12 -7.67 3.96
CA ALA A 84 -11.68 -8.20 5.19
C ALA A 84 -10.63 -8.31 6.30
N GLY A 85 -9.44 -8.87 6.02
CA GLY A 85 -8.37 -8.98 6.99
C GLY A 85 -7.86 -7.63 7.52
N ILE A 86 -7.79 -6.60 6.66
CA ILE A 86 -7.43 -5.24 7.10
C ILE A 86 -8.50 -4.67 8.02
N ARG A 87 -9.79 -4.89 7.71
CA ARG A 87 -10.91 -4.47 8.57
C ARG A 87 -10.87 -5.16 9.92
N ASP A 88 -10.64 -6.47 9.94
CA ASP A 88 -10.53 -7.26 11.18
C ASP A 88 -9.35 -6.79 12.04
N ALA A 89 -8.27 -6.34 11.42
CA ALA A 89 -7.12 -5.75 12.10
C ALA A 89 -7.34 -4.28 12.54
N GLY A 90 -8.49 -3.69 12.25
CA GLY A 90 -8.85 -2.33 12.65
C GLY A 90 -8.41 -1.23 11.68
N GLY A 91 -7.91 -1.59 10.50
CA GLY A 91 -7.52 -0.65 9.44
C GLY A 91 -8.64 -0.32 8.46
N ILE A 92 -8.38 0.64 7.59
CA ILE A 92 -9.28 1.04 6.49
C ILE A 92 -8.63 0.62 5.16
N PRO A 93 -9.20 -0.35 4.41
CA PRO A 93 -8.64 -0.79 3.14
C PRO A 93 -9.09 0.08 1.97
N PHE A 94 -8.16 0.45 1.10
CA PHE A 94 -8.44 1.06 -0.20
C PHE A 94 -7.83 0.22 -1.32
N VAL A 95 -8.66 -0.37 -2.17
CA VAL A 95 -8.21 -1.12 -3.34
C VAL A 95 -8.02 -0.17 -4.52
N PHE A 96 -6.91 -0.30 -5.21
CA PHE A 96 -6.63 0.42 -6.45
C PHE A 96 -5.93 -0.49 -7.46
N PRO A 97 -6.14 -0.27 -8.78
CA PRO A 97 -5.54 -1.10 -9.81
C PRO A 97 -4.05 -0.77 -10.00
N VAL A 98 -3.27 -1.81 -10.28
CA VAL A 98 -1.92 -1.68 -10.85
C VAL A 98 -2.01 -1.88 -12.35
N HIS A 99 -1.10 -1.27 -13.10
CA HIS A 99 -1.03 -1.41 -14.55
C HIS A 99 -1.06 -2.90 -14.97
N PRO A 100 -2.04 -3.31 -15.83
CA PRO A 100 -2.26 -4.72 -16.15
C PRO A 100 -1.23 -5.21 -17.18
N ILE A 101 -0.13 -5.78 -16.70
CA ILE A 101 0.95 -6.29 -17.54
C ILE A 101 1.29 -7.74 -17.20
N GLN A 102 1.62 -8.50 -18.22
CA GLN A 102 2.08 -9.88 -18.12
C GLN A 102 3.02 -10.23 -19.28
N GLU A 103 3.64 -11.39 -19.23
CA GLU A 103 4.54 -11.85 -20.29
C GLU A 103 3.80 -12.45 -21.48
N SER A 104 2.85 -13.34 -21.21
CA SER A 104 2.09 -14.07 -22.23
C SER A 104 0.83 -13.35 -22.67
N CYS A 105 0.23 -13.81 -23.79
CA CYS A 105 -1.07 -13.33 -24.31
C CYS A 105 -1.10 -11.87 -24.76
N ARG A 106 0.06 -11.29 -25.06
CA ARG A 106 0.19 -9.93 -25.60
C ARG A 106 1.46 -9.84 -26.47
N ARG A 107 1.72 -8.68 -27.08
CA ARG A 107 3.06 -8.41 -27.63
C ARG A 107 4.13 -8.65 -26.56
N PRO A 108 5.33 -9.09 -26.92
CA PRO A 108 6.39 -9.35 -25.96
C PRO A 108 6.58 -8.17 -25.00
N ALA A 109 6.58 -8.45 -23.70
CA ALA A 109 6.83 -7.48 -22.68
C ALA A 109 8.34 -7.29 -22.46
N ALA A 110 8.77 -6.07 -22.29
CA ALA A 110 10.15 -5.71 -22.04
C ALA A 110 10.34 -5.08 -20.65
N ALA A 111 11.58 -4.81 -20.29
CA ALA A 111 11.90 -4.09 -19.07
C ALA A 111 11.20 -2.71 -18.99
N LEU A 112 10.97 -2.06 -20.14
CA LEU A 112 10.23 -0.80 -20.22
C LEU A 112 8.79 -0.95 -19.72
N ASP A 113 8.08 -2.01 -20.11
CA ASP A 113 6.70 -2.27 -19.67
C ASP A 113 6.64 -2.47 -18.16
N ARG A 114 7.59 -3.20 -17.57
CA ARG A 114 7.73 -3.33 -16.12
C ARG A 114 7.99 -1.99 -15.45
N ASN A 115 8.87 -1.17 -16.04
CA ASN A 115 9.19 0.15 -15.50
C ASN A 115 8.00 1.11 -15.54
N LEU A 116 7.13 1.03 -16.55
CA LEU A 116 5.88 1.80 -16.60
C LEU A 116 4.94 1.39 -15.47
N ALA A 117 4.80 0.09 -15.20
CA ALA A 117 3.99 -0.40 -14.06
C ALA A 117 4.58 0.07 -12.73
N TYR A 118 5.90 0.01 -12.57
CA TYR A 118 6.61 0.50 -11.40
C TYR A 118 6.39 2.01 -11.18
N LEU A 119 6.60 2.83 -12.20
CA LEU A 119 6.44 4.28 -12.11
C LEU A 119 4.99 4.68 -11.80
N GLY A 120 4.01 4.02 -12.44
CA GLY A 120 2.60 4.26 -12.15
C GLY A 120 2.22 3.92 -10.71
N LEU A 121 2.79 2.84 -10.17
CA LEU A 121 2.57 2.48 -8.77
C LEU A 121 3.25 3.46 -7.80
N VAL A 122 4.46 3.92 -8.10
CA VAL A 122 5.14 4.96 -7.32
C VAL A 122 4.32 6.23 -7.28
N GLU A 123 3.77 6.67 -8.43
CA GLU A 123 2.90 7.84 -8.51
C GLU A 123 1.69 7.73 -7.57
N VAL A 124 1.01 6.59 -7.58
CA VAL A 124 -0.14 6.34 -6.68
C VAL A 124 0.29 6.34 -5.22
N LEU A 125 1.35 5.62 -4.87
CA LEU A 125 1.82 5.53 -3.48
C LEU A 125 2.40 6.85 -2.95
N HIS A 126 2.88 7.72 -3.84
CA HIS A 126 3.34 9.06 -3.50
C HIS A 126 2.17 10.03 -3.33
N GLY A 127 1.24 10.02 -4.28
CA GLY A 127 0.12 10.96 -4.33
C GLY A 127 -0.97 10.73 -3.30
N TYR A 128 -1.09 9.50 -2.77
CA TYR A 128 -2.09 9.15 -1.76
C TYR A 128 -1.42 8.81 -0.41
N PRO A 129 -1.95 9.30 0.71
CA PRO A 129 -1.30 9.18 2.02
C PRO A 129 -1.58 7.83 2.69
N PHE A 130 -1.29 6.73 2.01
CA PHE A 130 -1.37 5.39 2.60
C PHE A 130 -0.35 5.23 3.73
N ASP A 131 -0.75 4.58 4.81
CA ASP A 131 0.09 4.24 5.95
C ASP A 131 0.87 2.95 5.74
N GLY A 132 0.37 2.11 4.85
CA GLY A 132 1.00 0.88 4.40
C GLY A 132 0.33 0.36 3.13
N VAL A 133 0.89 -0.68 2.53
CA VAL A 133 0.36 -1.25 1.30
C VAL A 133 0.46 -2.79 1.28
N VAL A 134 -0.57 -3.44 0.80
CA VAL A 134 -0.54 -4.83 0.39
C VAL A 134 -0.41 -4.88 -1.12
N LEU A 135 0.62 -5.55 -1.60
CA LEU A 135 0.95 -5.69 -3.01
C LEU A 135 0.54 -7.09 -3.46
N THR A 136 -0.51 -7.22 -4.23
CA THR A 136 -0.82 -8.50 -4.87
C THR A 136 0.10 -8.68 -6.08
N THR A 137 0.73 -9.84 -6.21
CA THR A 137 1.71 -10.11 -7.27
C THR A 137 1.54 -11.51 -7.82
N GLY A 138 1.68 -11.69 -9.12
CA GLY A 138 1.41 -13.00 -9.71
C GLY A 138 2.26 -13.37 -10.94
N CYS A 139 3.11 -12.48 -11.44
CA CYS A 139 3.93 -12.77 -12.60
C CYS A 139 5.31 -12.10 -12.53
N ASP A 140 6.16 -12.46 -13.48
CA ASP A 140 7.53 -11.97 -13.62
C ASP A 140 7.66 -10.47 -13.91
N LYS A 141 6.57 -9.80 -14.30
CA LYS A 141 6.52 -8.34 -14.50
C LYS A 141 5.95 -7.62 -13.30
N THR A 142 4.82 -8.09 -12.76
CA THR A 142 4.16 -7.41 -11.62
C THR A 142 4.94 -7.55 -10.33
N THR A 143 5.54 -8.70 -10.07
CA THR A 143 6.30 -8.92 -8.83
C THR A 143 7.46 -7.94 -8.67
N PRO A 144 8.41 -7.83 -9.61
CA PRO A 144 9.50 -6.87 -9.47
C PRO A 144 9.02 -5.41 -9.53
N ALA A 145 8.00 -5.08 -10.34
CA ALA A 145 7.46 -3.73 -10.38
C ALA A 145 6.91 -3.27 -9.01
N CYS A 146 6.13 -4.13 -8.37
CA CYS A 146 5.57 -3.85 -7.04
C CYS A 146 6.66 -3.74 -5.96
N LEU A 147 7.64 -4.65 -5.96
CA LEU A 147 8.76 -4.61 -5.02
C LEU A 147 9.62 -3.35 -5.18
N MET A 148 9.91 -2.96 -6.41
CA MET A 148 10.63 -1.72 -6.70
C MET A 148 9.86 -0.49 -6.21
N ALA A 149 8.54 -0.45 -6.40
CA ALA A 149 7.71 0.66 -5.92
C ALA A 149 7.68 0.74 -4.39
N ALA A 150 7.51 -0.39 -3.71
CA ALA A 150 7.54 -0.45 -2.25
C ALA A 150 8.89 0.03 -1.69
N ALA A 151 10.00 -0.42 -2.28
CA ALA A 151 11.34 -0.01 -1.88
C ALA A 151 11.58 1.49 -2.12
N THR A 152 11.11 2.03 -3.25
CA THR A 152 11.23 3.46 -3.58
C THR A 152 10.46 4.33 -2.58
N MET A 153 9.25 3.91 -2.22
CA MET A 153 8.39 4.68 -1.32
C MET A 153 8.72 4.48 0.16
N ASN A 154 9.48 3.44 0.50
CA ASN A 154 9.81 3.10 1.88
C ASN A 154 8.59 3.06 2.82
N LEU A 155 7.49 2.51 2.31
CA LEU A 155 6.27 2.28 3.08
C LEU A 155 6.27 0.89 3.70
N PRO A 156 5.63 0.69 4.86
CA PRO A 156 5.29 -0.64 5.33
C PRO A 156 4.55 -1.41 4.24
N ALA A 157 5.08 -2.55 3.81
CA ALA A 157 4.52 -3.30 2.71
C ALA A 157 4.49 -4.80 2.99
N ILE A 158 3.42 -5.45 2.53
CA ILE A 158 3.29 -6.90 2.50
C ILE A 158 3.09 -7.32 1.05
N VAL A 159 3.83 -8.33 0.61
CA VAL A 159 3.66 -8.94 -0.71
C VAL A 159 2.82 -10.20 -0.57
N GLN A 160 1.66 -10.19 -1.24
CA GLN A 160 0.77 -11.32 -1.36
C GLN A 160 0.93 -11.94 -2.75
N SER A 161 1.66 -13.03 -2.82
CA SER A 161 1.86 -13.79 -4.05
C SER A 161 0.65 -14.68 -4.36
N GLY A 162 0.32 -14.83 -5.64
CA GLY A 162 -0.76 -15.72 -6.09
C GLY A 162 -0.44 -17.21 -5.99
N GLY A 163 0.81 -17.56 -5.75
CA GLY A 163 1.26 -18.96 -5.76
C GLY A 163 1.40 -19.54 -7.17
N PRO A 164 1.60 -20.85 -7.29
CA PRO A 164 1.71 -21.51 -8.59
C PRO A 164 0.37 -21.48 -9.33
N MET A 165 0.43 -21.35 -10.62
CA MET A 165 -0.71 -21.50 -11.50
C MET A 165 -1.01 -23.00 -11.66
N LEU A 166 -2.20 -23.42 -11.30
CA LEU A 166 -2.69 -24.79 -11.43
C LEU A 166 -3.46 -24.96 -12.75
#